data_0591581a370ceba86208fa2831588140
#
_entry.id   0591581a370ceba86208fa2831588140
#
_cell.length_a   1.000
_cell.length_b   1.000
_cell.length_c   1.000
_cell.angle_alpha   90.00
_cell.angle_beta   90.00
_cell.angle_gamma   90.00
#
_symmetry.space_group_name_H-M   'P 1'
#
loop_
_entity.id
_entity.type
_entity.pdbx_description
1 polymer ?
#
loop_
_entity_poly.entity_id
_entity_poly.type
_entity_poly.pdbx_seq_one_letter_code
_entity_poly.pdbx_strand_id
1 'polypeptide(L)'
;MLANPASKPIETQQKVFQKLITQAKNTSFGKDHNFQQIKTYSDFVKQVPVRDYEGLKDYFERTANGEENVLWKGKPTYIAKTSGTTSGAKYIPITKQSMPFHIEATKNALFCYIQETGNVDFVNGKMIFLQGSPELELKNGINIGRLSGIVAHFVPKYLQKNRMPSWETNCIEDWETKVNAIVEETINEDMAVISGIPSWVQMYFEKLIEKTGKTITEIFPNFNFFIYGGVNFEPYKN
;
A
#
# COMPACT_ATOMS: atom_id res chain seq x y z
N MET A 1 25.80 5.66 3.64
CA MET A 1 25.89 4.18 3.55
C MET A 1 24.66 3.62 4.26
N LEU A 2 23.75 3.02 3.54
CA LEU A 2 22.69 2.23 4.15
C LEU A 2 23.36 1.04 4.82
N ALA A 3 23.16 0.90 6.14
CA ALA A 3 23.62 -0.30 6.84
C ALA A 3 22.97 -1.50 6.14
N ASN A 4 23.78 -2.40 5.60
CA ASN A 4 23.28 -3.57 4.88
C ASN A 4 22.61 -4.53 5.89
N PRO A 5 21.27 -4.50 6.06
CA PRO A 5 20.57 -5.37 7.01
C PRO A 5 20.70 -6.85 6.62
N ALA A 6 21.08 -7.12 5.36
CA ALA A 6 21.33 -8.47 4.88
C ALA A 6 22.62 -9.10 5.45
N SER A 7 23.54 -8.29 6.02
CA SER A 7 24.77 -8.85 6.63
C SER A 7 24.51 -9.62 7.93
N LYS A 8 23.39 -9.34 8.62
CA LYS A 8 23.03 -9.95 9.91
C LYS A 8 21.51 -10.16 10.03
N PRO A 9 20.89 -10.97 9.16
CA PRO A 9 19.45 -11.06 9.08
C PRO A 9 18.79 -11.55 10.38
N ILE A 10 19.37 -12.54 11.05
CA ILE A 10 18.82 -13.10 12.30
C ILE A 10 18.84 -12.07 13.43
N GLU A 11 19.97 -11.36 13.61
CA GLU A 11 20.07 -10.31 14.64
C GLU A 11 19.08 -9.19 14.37
N THR A 12 18.92 -8.80 13.10
CA THR A 12 17.99 -7.74 12.70
C THR A 12 16.54 -8.17 12.96
N GLN A 13 16.17 -9.39 12.58
CA GLN A 13 14.85 -9.93 12.85
C GLN A 13 14.55 -10.01 14.36
N GLN A 14 15.51 -10.44 15.16
CA GLN A 14 15.37 -10.52 16.61
C GLN A 14 15.17 -9.13 17.25
N LYS A 15 15.90 -8.10 16.80
CA LYS A 15 15.71 -6.72 17.26
C LYS A 15 14.30 -6.21 16.95
N VAL A 16 13.81 -6.45 15.73
CA VAL A 16 12.44 -6.08 15.33
C VAL A 16 11.41 -6.81 16.20
N PHE A 17 11.57 -8.11 16.38
CA PHE A 17 10.69 -8.91 17.24
C PHE A 17 10.62 -8.35 18.67
N GLN A 18 11.76 -8.13 19.33
CA GLN A 18 11.81 -7.58 20.68
C GLN A 18 11.18 -6.18 20.77
N LYS A 19 11.40 -5.34 19.74
CA LYS A 19 10.76 -4.02 19.66
C LYS A 19 9.24 -4.13 19.62
N LEU A 20 8.70 -5.02 18.77
CA LEU A 20 7.24 -5.22 18.63
C LEU A 20 6.61 -5.71 19.93
N ILE A 21 7.18 -6.76 20.55
CA ILE A 21 6.71 -7.30 21.83
C ILE A 21 6.73 -6.23 22.93
N THR A 22 7.86 -5.50 23.06
CA THR A 22 8.02 -4.48 24.08
C THR A 22 7.01 -3.34 23.93
N GLN A 23 6.75 -2.90 22.70
CA GLN A 23 5.83 -1.80 22.44
C GLN A 23 4.36 -2.20 22.60
N ALA A 24 4.02 -3.46 22.31
CA ALA A 24 2.65 -3.95 22.40
C ALA A 24 2.27 -4.56 23.76
N LYS A 25 3.22 -4.75 24.70
CA LYS A 25 3.00 -5.47 25.97
C LYS A 25 1.87 -4.92 26.85
N ASN A 26 1.58 -3.64 26.76
CA ASN A 26 0.55 -2.98 27.58
C ASN A 26 -0.79 -2.80 26.83
N THR A 27 -0.89 -3.25 25.59
CA THR A 27 -2.15 -3.28 24.83
C THR A 27 -3.08 -4.38 25.36
N SER A 28 -4.37 -4.33 24.99
CA SER A 28 -5.31 -5.41 25.29
C SER A 28 -4.78 -6.75 24.76
N PHE A 29 -4.42 -6.80 23.47
CA PHE A 29 -3.85 -7.98 22.84
C PHE A 29 -2.58 -8.48 23.54
N GLY A 30 -1.68 -7.57 23.92
CA GLY A 30 -0.45 -7.94 24.61
C GLY A 30 -0.68 -8.49 26.01
N LYS A 31 -1.67 -7.99 26.75
CA LYS A 31 -2.07 -8.52 28.07
C LYS A 31 -2.73 -9.90 27.94
N ASP A 32 -3.68 -10.05 27.01
CA ASP A 32 -4.40 -11.29 26.78
C ASP A 32 -3.47 -12.44 26.34
N HIS A 33 -2.31 -12.11 25.74
CA HIS A 33 -1.31 -13.06 25.27
C HIS A 33 0.01 -13.01 26.07
N ASN A 34 -0.01 -12.47 27.29
CA ASN A 34 1.12 -12.45 28.23
C ASN A 34 2.45 -11.91 27.63
N PHE A 35 2.41 -10.85 26.82
CA PHE A 35 3.59 -10.28 26.16
C PHE A 35 4.71 -9.89 27.13
N GLN A 36 4.41 -9.63 28.39
CA GLN A 36 5.41 -9.34 29.42
C GLN A 36 6.32 -10.54 29.70
N GLN A 37 5.87 -11.77 29.44
CA GLN A 37 6.62 -13.01 29.67
C GLN A 37 7.35 -13.49 28.40
N ILE A 38 7.05 -12.90 27.22
CA ILE A 38 7.66 -13.29 25.94
C ILE A 38 9.06 -12.71 25.84
N LYS A 39 10.06 -13.56 25.80
CA LYS A 39 11.48 -13.22 25.62
C LYS A 39 12.02 -13.75 24.30
N THR A 40 11.50 -14.88 23.83
CA THR A 40 11.94 -15.57 22.63
C THR A 40 10.80 -15.77 21.65
N TYR A 41 11.13 -16.10 20.40
CA TYR A 41 10.13 -16.51 19.41
C TYR A 41 9.38 -17.77 19.84
N SER A 42 10.04 -18.71 20.54
CA SER A 42 9.38 -19.90 21.09
C SER A 42 8.33 -19.53 22.13
N ASP A 43 8.57 -18.54 23.00
CA ASP A 43 7.57 -18.06 23.95
C ASP A 43 6.37 -17.45 23.22
N PHE A 44 6.63 -16.66 22.17
CA PHE A 44 5.58 -16.05 21.34
C PHE A 44 4.67 -17.10 20.73
N VAL A 45 5.23 -18.13 20.10
CA VAL A 45 4.45 -19.23 19.49
C VAL A 45 3.57 -19.96 20.49
N LYS A 46 4.04 -20.10 21.74
CA LYS A 46 3.25 -20.74 22.81
C LYS A 46 2.10 -19.87 23.33
N GLN A 47 2.29 -18.54 23.34
CA GLN A 47 1.33 -17.59 23.93
C GLN A 47 0.33 -17.04 22.90
N VAL A 48 0.73 -16.99 21.63
CA VAL A 48 -0.07 -16.36 20.56
C VAL A 48 -0.49 -17.42 19.54
N PRO A 49 -1.71 -17.92 19.61
CA PRO A 49 -2.19 -18.89 18.64
C PRO A 49 -2.35 -18.24 17.25
N VAL A 50 -2.10 -19.00 16.20
CA VAL A 50 -2.40 -18.57 14.82
C VAL A 50 -3.91 -18.40 14.68
N ARG A 51 -4.32 -17.26 14.14
CA ARG A 51 -5.72 -16.90 13.90
C ARG A 51 -5.88 -16.25 12.55
N ASP A 52 -7.04 -16.42 11.95
CA ASP A 52 -7.49 -15.65 10.80
C ASP A 52 -8.07 -14.29 11.23
N TYR A 53 -8.63 -13.56 10.27
CA TYR A 53 -9.23 -12.25 10.54
C TYR A 53 -10.44 -12.39 11.50
N GLU A 54 -11.28 -13.40 11.34
CA GLU A 54 -12.47 -13.61 12.19
C GLU A 54 -12.07 -13.88 13.63
N GLY A 55 -11.00 -14.65 13.85
CA GLY A 55 -10.46 -14.90 15.20
C GLY A 55 -9.82 -13.66 15.86
N LEU A 56 -9.57 -12.60 15.11
CA LEU A 56 -9.03 -11.32 15.60
C LEU A 56 -10.04 -10.17 15.48
N LYS A 57 -11.24 -10.43 14.99
CA LYS A 57 -12.25 -9.43 14.63
C LYS A 57 -12.60 -8.49 15.78
N ASP A 58 -12.78 -9.00 17.00
CA ASP A 58 -13.06 -8.18 18.16
C ASP A 58 -12.01 -7.07 18.37
N TYR A 59 -10.73 -7.41 18.29
CA TYR A 59 -9.66 -6.43 18.40
C TYR A 59 -9.68 -5.37 17.28
N PHE A 60 -9.98 -5.82 16.05
CA PHE A 60 -10.08 -4.89 14.92
C PHE A 60 -11.28 -3.96 15.05
N GLU A 61 -12.44 -4.49 15.44
CA GLU A 61 -13.66 -3.69 15.63
C GLU A 61 -13.52 -2.69 16.77
N ARG A 62 -12.99 -3.09 17.92
CA ARG A 62 -12.69 -2.20 19.04
C ARG A 62 -11.76 -1.07 18.61
N THR A 63 -10.70 -1.42 17.88
CA THR A 63 -9.75 -0.43 17.32
C THR A 63 -10.44 0.52 16.34
N ALA A 64 -11.27 0.02 15.42
CA ALA A 64 -12.01 0.82 14.45
C ALA A 64 -13.08 1.71 15.11
N ASN A 65 -13.62 1.28 16.25
CA ASN A 65 -14.54 2.07 17.07
C ASN A 65 -13.84 3.15 17.91
N GLY A 66 -12.51 3.26 17.79
CA GLY A 66 -11.73 4.32 18.41
C GLY A 66 -11.18 3.99 19.79
N GLU A 67 -11.29 2.73 20.25
CA GLU A 67 -10.66 2.29 21.49
C GLU A 67 -9.14 2.32 21.35
N GLU A 68 -8.47 2.86 22.37
CA GLU A 68 -7.02 3.00 22.37
C GLU A 68 -6.33 1.78 23.00
N ASN A 69 -5.08 1.54 22.60
CA ASN A 69 -4.24 0.49 23.18
C ASN A 69 -4.83 -0.93 23.04
N VAL A 70 -5.58 -1.20 21.97
CA VAL A 70 -6.13 -2.54 21.71
C VAL A 70 -5.06 -3.45 21.10
N LEU A 71 -4.68 -3.21 19.84
CA LEU A 71 -3.64 -3.97 19.12
C LEU A 71 -2.26 -3.30 19.20
N TRP A 72 -2.23 -1.99 19.30
CA TRP A 72 -1.03 -1.18 19.36
C TRP A 72 -1.22 0.00 20.30
N LYS A 73 -0.12 0.62 20.74
CA LYS A 73 -0.14 1.76 21.64
C LYS A 73 -0.83 2.97 21.01
N GLY A 74 -1.80 3.52 21.73
CA GLY A 74 -2.60 4.66 21.33
C GLY A 74 -3.69 4.27 20.31
N LYS A 75 -4.17 5.27 19.57
CA LYS A 75 -5.17 5.14 18.51
C LYS A 75 -4.46 5.09 17.15
N PRO A 76 -4.89 4.25 16.19
CA PRO A 76 -4.33 4.28 14.84
C PRO A 76 -4.66 5.61 14.15
N THR A 77 -3.79 6.05 13.26
CA THR A 77 -4.03 7.25 12.45
C THR A 77 -5.00 6.97 11.32
N TYR A 78 -4.92 5.75 10.77
CA TYR A 78 -5.76 5.30 9.67
C TYR A 78 -6.27 3.89 9.90
N ILE A 79 -7.39 3.59 9.26
CA ILE A 79 -7.89 2.22 9.04
C ILE A 79 -7.91 1.97 7.54
N ALA A 80 -7.15 0.98 7.08
CA ALA A 80 -7.23 0.51 5.70
C ALA A 80 -8.41 -0.45 5.56
N LYS A 81 -9.38 -0.06 4.71
CA LYS A 81 -10.52 -0.90 4.34
C LYS A 81 -10.12 -1.76 3.14
N THR A 82 -10.17 -3.08 3.28
CA THR A 82 -9.91 -3.99 2.15
C THR A 82 -11.20 -4.31 1.40
N SER A 83 -11.08 -4.64 0.12
CA SER A 83 -12.17 -5.26 -0.63
C SER A 83 -12.36 -6.70 -0.15
N GLY A 84 -13.30 -6.93 0.76
CA GLY A 84 -13.64 -8.29 1.19
C GLY A 84 -14.44 -9.01 0.10
N THR A 85 -13.96 -10.17 -0.36
CA THR A 85 -14.65 -10.96 -1.38
C THR A 85 -15.69 -11.92 -0.80
N THR A 86 -15.51 -12.39 0.42
CA THR A 86 -16.38 -13.41 1.04
C THR A 86 -16.91 -13.08 2.44
N SER A 87 -16.16 -12.28 3.22
CA SER A 87 -16.49 -11.98 4.63
C SER A 87 -16.78 -10.49 4.88
N GLY A 88 -17.05 -9.70 3.83
CA GLY A 88 -17.21 -8.26 3.96
C GLY A 88 -15.87 -7.50 4.06
N ALA A 89 -15.95 -6.19 4.23
CA ALA A 89 -14.77 -5.34 4.33
C ALA A 89 -13.99 -5.62 5.63
N LYS A 90 -12.69 -5.82 5.52
CA LYS A 90 -11.78 -5.95 6.67
C LYS A 90 -11.14 -4.60 6.99
N TYR A 91 -10.98 -4.31 8.26
CA TYR A 91 -10.46 -3.06 8.79
C TYR A 91 -9.08 -3.28 9.40
N ILE A 92 -8.04 -2.83 8.72
CA ILE A 92 -6.64 -3.03 9.14
C ILE A 92 -6.09 -1.71 9.69
N PRO A 93 -5.74 -1.64 10.99
CA PRO A 93 -5.23 -0.40 11.57
C PRO A 93 -3.82 -0.08 11.07
N ILE A 94 -3.61 1.20 10.74
CA ILE A 94 -2.32 1.75 10.37
C ILE A 94 -1.95 2.82 11.39
N THR A 95 -0.87 2.58 12.10
CA THR A 95 -0.40 3.47 13.16
C THR A 95 0.61 4.48 12.62
N LYS A 96 0.83 5.55 13.38
CA LYS A 96 1.90 6.51 13.10
C LYS A 96 3.28 5.82 13.03
N GLN A 97 3.45 4.73 13.80
CA GLN A 97 4.70 3.97 13.84
C GLN A 97 4.85 3.01 12.66
N SER A 98 3.76 2.47 12.09
CA SER A 98 3.81 1.54 10.96
C SER A 98 3.93 2.25 9.61
N MET A 99 3.38 3.46 9.47
CA MET A 99 3.40 4.18 8.18
C MET A 99 4.81 4.38 7.58
N PRO A 100 5.85 4.76 8.37
CA PRO A 100 7.20 4.87 7.82
C PRO A 100 7.73 3.60 7.18
N PHE A 101 7.34 2.41 7.67
CA PHE A 101 7.77 1.13 7.07
C PHE A 101 7.13 0.89 5.70
N HIS A 102 5.87 1.30 5.49
CA HIS A 102 5.24 1.24 4.17
C HIS A 102 5.96 2.13 3.16
N ILE A 103 6.28 3.36 3.56
CA ILE A 103 6.98 4.32 2.69
C ILE A 103 8.41 3.85 2.39
N GLU A 104 9.13 3.36 3.40
CA GLU A 104 10.50 2.88 3.24
C GLU A 104 10.56 1.62 2.36
N ALA A 105 9.60 0.70 2.49
CA ALA A 105 9.51 -0.47 1.63
C ALA A 105 9.36 -0.09 0.16
N THR A 106 8.52 0.90 -0.15
CA THR A 106 8.35 1.42 -1.52
C THR A 106 9.65 2.04 -2.05
N LYS A 107 10.33 2.87 -1.25
CA LYS A 107 11.62 3.46 -1.62
C LYS A 107 12.68 2.40 -1.88
N ASN A 108 12.77 1.39 -1.01
CA ASN A 108 13.73 0.30 -1.16
C ASN A 108 13.47 -0.50 -2.44
N ALA A 109 12.20 -0.76 -2.79
CA ALA A 109 11.86 -1.44 -4.05
C ALA A 109 12.33 -0.63 -5.27
N LEU A 110 12.13 0.69 -5.26
CA LEU A 110 12.63 1.57 -6.33
C LEU A 110 14.16 1.60 -6.40
N PHE A 111 14.84 1.64 -5.26
CA PHE A 111 16.31 1.58 -5.23
C PHE A 111 16.85 0.23 -5.73
N CYS A 112 16.19 -0.88 -5.40
CA CYS A 112 16.55 -2.20 -5.96
C CYS A 112 16.39 -2.22 -7.49
N TYR A 113 15.30 -1.65 -8.01
CA TYR A 113 15.11 -1.52 -9.45
C TYR A 113 16.22 -0.69 -10.11
N ILE A 114 16.56 0.47 -9.55
CA ILE A 114 17.64 1.31 -10.06
C ILE A 114 18.99 0.57 -10.01
N GLN A 115 19.26 -0.13 -8.92
CA GLN A 115 20.51 -0.89 -8.77
C GLN A 115 20.64 -2.04 -9.79
N GLU A 116 19.54 -2.71 -10.08
CA GLU A 116 19.51 -3.84 -11.02
C GLU A 116 19.59 -3.39 -12.47
N THR A 117 18.88 -2.31 -12.84
CA THR A 117 18.72 -1.88 -14.23
C THR A 117 19.62 -0.71 -14.63
N GLY A 118 20.15 0.05 -13.67
CA GLY A 118 20.81 1.34 -13.90
C GLY A 118 19.85 2.44 -14.37
N ASN A 119 18.56 2.15 -14.54
CA ASN A 119 17.59 3.10 -15.07
C ASN A 119 17.11 4.06 -13.96
N VAL A 120 17.36 5.35 -14.16
CA VAL A 120 16.88 6.45 -13.32
C VAL A 120 15.92 7.38 -14.06
N ASP A 121 15.77 7.23 -15.37
CA ASP A 121 15.04 8.18 -16.23
C ASP A 121 13.52 8.13 -16.03
N PHE A 122 13.02 7.04 -15.44
CA PHE A 122 11.59 6.91 -15.14
C PHE A 122 11.04 8.03 -14.25
N VAL A 123 11.88 8.75 -13.50
CA VAL A 123 11.44 9.89 -12.67
C VAL A 123 11.19 11.18 -13.46
N ASN A 124 11.67 11.26 -14.71
CA ASN A 124 11.56 12.44 -15.56
C ASN A 124 10.21 12.54 -16.27
N GLY A 125 9.57 11.39 -16.54
CA GLY A 125 8.24 11.32 -17.16
C GLY A 125 7.10 11.34 -16.14
N LYS A 126 5.88 11.20 -16.65
CA LYS A 126 4.69 11.08 -15.81
C LYS A 126 4.58 9.69 -15.18
N MET A 127 4.01 9.69 -13.98
CA MET A 127 3.76 8.48 -13.20
C MET A 127 2.26 8.32 -13.03
N ILE A 128 1.66 7.33 -13.69
CA ILE A 128 0.22 7.06 -13.62
C ILE A 128 -0.06 6.04 -12.52
N PHE A 129 -0.96 6.41 -11.60
CA PHE A 129 -1.39 5.55 -10.50
C PHE A 129 -2.87 5.19 -10.66
N LEU A 130 -3.13 3.96 -11.11
CA LEU A 130 -4.49 3.40 -11.18
C LEU A 130 -4.84 2.81 -9.81
N GLN A 131 -5.53 3.60 -9.00
CA GLN A 131 -5.82 3.28 -7.60
C GLN A 131 -7.25 3.63 -7.20
N GLY A 132 -7.68 3.13 -6.03
CA GLY A 132 -8.95 3.56 -5.43
C GLY A 132 -8.93 5.03 -5.05
N SER A 133 -10.13 5.60 -4.80
CA SER A 133 -10.27 6.99 -4.36
C SER A 133 -9.36 7.29 -3.16
N PRO A 134 -8.66 8.43 -3.17
CA PRO A 134 -7.87 8.89 -2.03
C PRO A 134 -8.72 9.57 -0.94
N GLU A 135 -10.01 9.72 -1.14
CA GLU A 135 -10.90 10.28 -0.13
C GLU A 135 -10.96 9.38 1.11
N LEU A 136 -10.96 10.02 2.26
CA LEU A 136 -10.97 9.37 3.56
C LEU A 136 -12.21 9.77 4.33
N GLU A 137 -12.91 8.78 4.88
CA GLU A 137 -14.00 8.97 5.83
C GLU A 137 -13.43 9.17 7.23
N LEU A 138 -13.81 10.24 7.92
CA LEU A 138 -13.45 10.44 9.31
C LEU A 138 -14.52 9.81 10.22
N LYS A 139 -14.15 8.75 10.95
CA LYS A 139 -15.02 8.08 11.91
C LYS A 139 -14.29 7.85 13.23
N ASN A 140 -14.90 8.21 14.34
CA ASN A 140 -14.33 8.08 15.68
C ASN A 140 -12.93 8.73 15.83
N GLY A 141 -12.65 9.80 15.06
CA GLY A 141 -11.35 10.46 15.02
C GLY A 141 -10.25 9.69 14.27
N ILE A 142 -10.62 8.70 13.46
CA ILE A 142 -9.72 7.90 12.64
C ILE A 142 -10.10 8.05 11.17
N ASN A 143 -9.12 8.28 10.31
CA ASN A 143 -9.33 8.33 8.87
C ASN A 143 -9.43 6.91 8.29
N ILE A 144 -10.52 6.62 7.58
CA ILE A 144 -10.80 5.30 7.00
C ILE A 144 -10.82 5.42 5.47
N GLY A 145 -10.10 4.53 4.79
CA GLY A 145 -10.07 4.49 3.33
C GLY A 145 -9.34 3.27 2.79
N ARG A 146 -9.20 3.18 1.48
CA ARG A 146 -8.38 2.14 0.85
C ARG A 146 -6.90 2.41 1.12
N LEU A 147 -6.07 1.37 1.26
CA LEU A 147 -4.64 1.54 1.54
C LEU A 147 -3.95 2.42 0.49
N SER A 148 -4.24 2.19 -0.80
CA SER A 148 -3.70 3.00 -1.90
C SER A 148 -4.10 4.47 -1.80
N GLY A 149 -5.34 4.74 -1.40
CA GLY A 149 -5.83 6.10 -1.13
C GLY A 149 -5.10 6.74 0.05
N ILE A 150 -4.92 6.02 1.16
CA ILE A 150 -4.17 6.50 2.33
C ILE A 150 -2.72 6.84 1.92
N VAL A 151 -2.03 5.95 1.19
CA VAL A 151 -0.64 6.16 0.75
C VAL A 151 -0.52 7.37 -0.19
N ALA A 152 -1.58 7.69 -0.95
CA ALA A 152 -1.60 8.85 -1.83
C ALA A 152 -1.31 10.18 -1.10
N HIS A 153 -1.68 10.29 0.17
CA HIS A 153 -1.41 11.47 1.01
C HIS A 153 0.06 11.61 1.44
N PHE A 154 0.88 10.57 1.25
CA PHE A 154 2.28 10.53 1.65
C PHE A 154 3.26 10.67 0.49
N VAL A 155 2.75 10.88 -0.74
CA VAL A 155 3.63 11.12 -1.90
C VAL A 155 4.39 12.43 -1.70
N PRO A 156 5.75 12.42 -1.79
CA PRO A 156 6.55 13.60 -1.63
C PRO A 156 6.18 14.71 -2.63
N LYS A 157 6.17 15.97 -2.18
CA LYS A 157 5.77 17.12 -2.99
C LYS A 157 6.50 17.22 -4.32
N TYR A 158 7.79 16.86 -4.37
CA TYR A 158 8.59 16.90 -5.60
C TYR A 158 8.16 15.85 -6.64
N LEU A 159 7.49 14.77 -6.24
CA LEU A 159 6.92 13.77 -7.14
C LEU A 159 5.49 14.09 -7.56
N GLN A 160 4.78 14.94 -6.81
CA GLN A 160 3.37 15.22 -7.09
C GLN A 160 3.14 15.88 -8.44
N LYS A 161 4.10 16.71 -8.93
CA LYS A 161 4.00 17.38 -10.24
C LYS A 161 3.99 16.41 -11.42
N ASN A 162 4.60 15.24 -11.26
CA ASN A 162 4.67 14.20 -12.31
C ASN A 162 3.63 13.10 -12.10
N ARG A 163 2.79 13.21 -11.07
CA ARG A 163 1.79 12.22 -10.75
C ARG A 163 0.50 12.46 -11.52
N MET A 164 -0.03 11.40 -12.11
CA MET A 164 -1.31 11.34 -12.80
C MET A 164 -2.19 10.21 -12.23
N PRO A 165 -3.47 10.25 -12.39
CA PRO A 165 -4.27 11.38 -12.83
C PRO A 165 -4.35 12.47 -11.75
N SER A 166 -5.07 13.55 -12.04
CA SER A 166 -5.40 14.61 -11.07
C SER A 166 -6.05 14.07 -9.80
N TRP A 167 -6.09 14.88 -8.75
CA TRP A 167 -6.77 14.51 -7.50
C TRP A 167 -8.28 14.31 -7.74
N GLU A 168 -8.89 15.21 -8.50
CA GLU A 168 -10.31 15.19 -8.85
C GLU A 168 -10.69 13.90 -9.57
N THR A 169 -9.93 13.52 -10.58
CA THR A 169 -10.14 12.25 -11.30
C THR A 169 -9.90 11.04 -10.40
N ASN A 170 -8.92 11.10 -9.52
CA ASN A 170 -8.71 10.02 -8.54
C ASN A 170 -9.87 9.84 -7.56
N CYS A 171 -10.64 10.89 -7.25
CA CYS A 171 -11.81 10.83 -6.37
C CYS A 171 -13.06 10.23 -7.03
N ILE A 172 -13.08 10.04 -8.34
CA ILE A 172 -14.20 9.36 -9.02
C ILE A 172 -14.31 7.93 -8.51
N GLU A 173 -15.47 7.55 -7.97
CA GLU A 173 -15.70 6.21 -7.41
C GLU A 173 -16.05 5.18 -8.48
N ASP A 174 -16.87 5.55 -9.47
CA ASP A 174 -17.23 4.68 -10.58
C ASP A 174 -16.01 4.42 -11.47
N TRP A 175 -15.64 3.15 -11.60
CA TRP A 175 -14.40 2.78 -12.29
C TRP A 175 -14.43 3.09 -13.78
N GLU A 176 -15.55 2.90 -14.44
CA GLU A 176 -15.65 3.14 -15.89
C GLU A 176 -15.54 4.62 -16.21
N THR A 177 -16.25 5.46 -15.48
CA THR A 177 -16.13 6.92 -15.56
C THR A 177 -14.70 7.36 -15.26
N LYS A 178 -14.11 6.81 -14.21
CA LYS A 178 -12.74 7.13 -13.79
C LYS A 178 -11.71 6.80 -14.86
N VAL A 179 -11.75 5.59 -15.42
CA VAL A 179 -10.76 5.17 -16.42
C VAL A 179 -10.87 6.01 -17.69
N ASN A 180 -12.08 6.40 -18.09
CA ASN A 180 -12.28 7.32 -19.21
C ASN A 180 -11.65 8.69 -18.93
N ALA A 181 -11.87 9.26 -17.75
CA ALA A 181 -11.26 10.53 -17.34
C ALA A 181 -9.72 10.42 -17.29
N ILE A 182 -9.17 9.30 -16.81
CA ILE A 182 -7.71 9.05 -16.81
C ILE A 182 -7.17 9.05 -18.24
N VAL A 183 -7.86 8.40 -19.18
CA VAL A 183 -7.47 8.38 -20.60
C VAL A 183 -7.40 9.81 -21.15
N GLU A 184 -8.43 10.63 -20.89
CA GLU A 184 -8.45 12.04 -21.35
C GLU A 184 -7.27 12.86 -20.80
N GLU A 185 -6.96 12.70 -19.52
CA GLU A 185 -5.86 13.44 -18.89
C GLU A 185 -4.48 12.99 -19.33
N THR A 186 -4.32 11.74 -19.77
CA THR A 186 -2.98 11.13 -19.91
C THR A 186 -2.56 10.83 -21.35
N ILE A 187 -3.51 10.84 -22.29
CA ILE A 187 -3.29 10.42 -23.68
C ILE A 187 -2.17 11.20 -24.40
N ASN A 188 -1.92 12.44 -24.00
CA ASN A 188 -0.89 13.32 -24.59
C ASN A 188 0.31 13.54 -23.65
N GLU A 189 0.38 12.79 -22.56
CA GLU A 189 1.46 12.94 -21.59
C GLU A 189 2.59 11.94 -21.84
N ASP A 190 3.79 12.30 -21.44
CA ASP A 190 4.96 11.41 -21.52
C ASP A 190 5.00 10.49 -20.29
N MET A 191 4.31 9.34 -20.38
CA MET A 191 4.25 8.37 -19.31
C MET A 191 5.52 7.51 -19.29
N ALA A 192 6.21 7.47 -18.16
CA ALA A 192 7.34 6.58 -17.91
C ALA A 192 7.01 5.43 -16.95
N VAL A 193 6.10 5.65 -15.99
CA VAL A 193 5.73 4.69 -14.95
C VAL A 193 4.23 4.50 -14.89
N ILE A 194 3.79 3.27 -14.78
CA ILE A 194 2.42 2.96 -14.39
C ILE A 194 2.41 2.10 -13.12
N SER A 195 1.48 2.37 -12.22
CA SER A 195 1.23 1.54 -11.04
C SER A 195 -0.25 1.19 -10.95
N GLY A 196 -0.56 -0.09 -10.78
CA GLY A 196 -1.94 -0.54 -10.66
C GLY A 196 -2.08 -2.05 -10.61
N ILE A 197 -3.31 -2.49 -10.38
CA ILE A 197 -3.67 -3.90 -10.52
C ILE A 197 -3.65 -4.24 -12.03
N PRO A 198 -3.04 -5.34 -12.46
CA PRO A 198 -2.91 -5.66 -13.90
C PRO A 198 -4.21 -5.57 -14.70
N SER A 199 -5.34 -6.05 -14.17
CA SER A 199 -6.63 -5.93 -14.84
C SER A 199 -7.09 -4.49 -15.08
N TRP A 200 -6.78 -3.57 -14.16
CA TRP A 200 -7.10 -2.14 -14.32
C TRP A 200 -6.19 -1.47 -15.35
N VAL A 201 -4.91 -1.87 -15.36
CA VAL A 201 -3.95 -1.40 -16.37
C VAL A 201 -4.35 -1.88 -17.76
N GLN A 202 -4.77 -3.14 -17.89
CA GLN A 202 -5.27 -3.68 -19.15
C GLN A 202 -6.48 -2.87 -19.66
N MET A 203 -7.50 -2.66 -18.83
CA MET A 203 -8.68 -1.86 -19.22
C MET A 203 -8.30 -0.44 -19.65
N TYR A 204 -7.35 0.18 -18.95
CA TYR A 204 -6.85 1.50 -19.32
C TYR A 204 -6.13 1.47 -20.68
N PHE A 205 -5.29 0.49 -20.93
CA PHE A 205 -4.58 0.34 -22.21
C PHE A 205 -5.54 0.03 -23.37
N GLU A 206 -6.53 -0.82 -23.15
CA GLU A 206 -7.56 -1.12 -24.16
C GLU A 206 -8.31 0.14 -24.58
N LYS A 207 -8.71 1.00 -23.61
CA LYS A 207 -9.38 2.28 -23.91
C LYS A 207 -8.47 3.27 -24.64
N LEU A 208 -7.18 3.31 -24.33
CA LEU A 208 -6.21 4.14 -25.06
C LEU A 208 -6.07 3.66 -26.53
N ILE A 209 -5.95 2.36 -26.74
CA ILE A 209 -5.84 1.75 -28.07
C ILE A 209 -7.12 2.01 -28.88
N GLU A 210 -8.29 1.77 -28.27
CA GLU A 210 -9.59 2.03 -28.90
C GLU A 210 -9.72 3.48 -29.35
N LYS A 211 -9.31 4.44 -28.49
CA LYS A 211 -9.42 5.86 -28.76
C LYS A 211 -8.43 6.38 -29.82
N THR A 212 -7.23 5.82 -29.86
CA THR A 212 -6.14 6.34 -30.70
C THR A 212 -5.88 5.54 -31.96
N GLY A 213 -6.24 4.25 -31.98
CA GLY A 213 -5.84 3.30 -33.01
C GLY A 213 -4.33 2.96 -32.98
N LYS A 214 -3.60 3.35 -31.92
CA LYS A 214 -2.14 3.17 -31.78
C LYS A 214 -1.83 2.11 -30.72
N THR A 215 -0.67 1.51 -30.81
CA THR A 215 -0.12 0.65 -29.75
C THR A 215 0.32 1.48 -28.53
N ILE A 216 0.45 0.83 -27.38
CA ILE A 216 0.89 1.51 -26.15
C ILE A 216 2.29 2.12 -26.30
N THR A 217 3.20 1.44 -27.01
CA THR A 217 4.55 1.95 -27.27
C THR A 217 4.58 3.15 -28.22
N GLU A 218 3.57 3.29 -29.10
CA GLU A 218 3.42 4.49 -29.94
C GLU A 218 2.79 5.67 -29.17
N ILE A 219 1.93 5.37 -28.18
CA ILE A 219 1.31 6.40 -27.33
C ILE A 219 2.32 6.87 -26.28
N PHE A 220 3.02 5.93 -25.65
CA PHE A 220 3.95 6.18 -24.55
C PHE A 220 5.35 5.60 -24.85
N PRO A 221 6.13 6.24 -25.71
CA PRO A 221 7.42 5.72 -26.15
C PRO A 221 8.47 5.61 -25.03
N ASN A 222 8.31 6.38 -23.95
CA ASN A 222 9.20 6.36 -22.79
C ASN A 222 8.69 5.48 -21.63
N PHE A 223 7.59 4.73 -21.82
CA PHE A 223 7.09 3.79 -20.83
C PHE A 223 8.05 2.62 -20.64
N ASN A 224 8.57 2.47 -19.43
CA ASN A 224 9.59 1.46 -19.13
C ASN A 224 9.44 0.79 -17.77
N PHE A 225 8.47 1.21 -16.94
CA PHE A 225 8.36 0.67 -15.60
C PHE A 225 6.90 0.44 -15.16
N PHE A 226 6.55 -0.83 -14.90
CA PHE A 226 5.25 -1.21 -14.37
C PHE A 226 5.36 -1.76 -12.95
N ILE A 227 4.70 -1.09 -11.99
CA ILE A 227 4.60 -1.51 -10.60
C ILE A 227 3.23 -2.14 -10.38
N TYR A 228 3.18 -3.42 -10.17
CA TYR A 228 1.92 -4.14 -10.00
C TYR A 228 1.84 -4.92 -8.69
N GLY A 229 0.61 -5.32 -8.34
CA GLY A 229 0.34 -6.17 -7.18
C GLY A 229 -1.12 -6.58 -7.14
N GLY A 230 -1.47 -7.40 -6.15
CA GLY A 230 -2.84 -7.81 -5.87
C GLY A 230 -3.31 -9.08 -6.60
N VAL A 231 -2.74 -9.40 -7.76
CA VAL A 231 -3.07 -10.60 -8.56
C VAL A 231 -1.81 -11.17 -9.22
N ASN A 232 -1.90 -12.43 -9.68
CA ASN A 232 -0.85 -13.03 -10.50
C ASN A 232 -0.76 -12.30 -11.85
N PHE A 233 0.46 -11.98 -12.28
CA PHE A 233 0.72 -11.25 -13.52
C PHE A 233 0.72 -12.14 -14.78
N GLU A 234 0.92 -13.46 -14.64
CA GLU A 234 1.05 -14.38 -15.79
C GLU A 234 -0.05 -14.21 -16.87
N PRO A 235 -1.35 -14.05 -16.53
CA PRO A 235 -2.41 -13.85 -17.55
C PRO A 235 -2.30 -12.53 -18.34
N TYR A 236 -1.47 -11.60 -17.92
CA TYR A 236 -1.37 -10.24 -18.47
C TYR A 236 -0.03 -9.97 -19.17
N LYS A 237 0.79 -11.00 -19.40
CA LYS A 237 2.13 -10.88 -20.01
C LYS A 237 2.14 -10.67 -21.53
N ASN A 238 1.03 -10.92 -22.21
CA ASN A 238 0.92 -10.90 -23.66
C ASN A 238 0.44 -9.56 -24.18
#